data_20ee529dc15681a7f908516d5cd9a634
#
_entry.id   20ee529dc15681a7f908516d5cd9a634
#
_cell.length_a   1.000
_cell.length_b   1.000
_cell.length_c   1.000
_cell.angle_alpha   90.00
_cell.angle_beta   90.00
_cell.angle_gamma   90.00
#
_symmetry.space_group_name_H-M   'P 1'
#
loop_
_entity.id
_entity.type
_entity.pdbx_description
1 polymer ?
#
loop_
_entity_poly.entity_id
_entity_poly.type
_entity_poly.pdbx_seq_one_letter_code
_entity_poly.pdbx_strand_id
1 'polypeptide(L)'
;VDEVLTSTAPKRPKILEADVLRFMNGNEKWSAVVGLLKGKPYEIFTGVVNEDSILLPNYVEKGWVIKTRLEDKTTRYDFQFIDRAGYKVTIEGLSRSFEQEFWNYAKLISGVLRHGMPIPHIIDLIENLDLKAESLNTWKAGVERALKKYIEDGTPAIDKQCGDCGDPTGLVYQEGCLVCKSCGSSKCG
;
A
#
# COMPACT_ATOMS: atom_id res chain seq x y z
N VAL A 1 11.76 -28.14 -20.76
CA VAL A 1 12.22 -26.77 -21.02
C VAL A 1 12.07 -26.03 -19.72
N ASP A 2 13.19 -25.75 -19.04
CA ASP A 2 13.19 -24.95 -17.82
C ASP A 2 12.75 -23.53 -18.19
N GLU A 3 11.55 -23.15 -17.78
CA GLU A 3 11.10 -21.77 -17.83
C GLU A 3 11.94 -20.95 -16.86
N VAL A 4 12.95 -20.28 -17.37
CA VAL A 4 13.70 -19.32 -16.58
C VAL A 4 12.81 -18.11 -16.35
N LEU A 5 12.30 -17.98 -15.13
CA LEU A 5 11.54 -16.80 -14.72
C LEU A 5 12.47 -15.59 -14.64
N THR A 6 12.55 -14.82 -15.70
CA THR A 6 13.25 -13.53 -15.71
C THR A 6 12.22 -12.42 -15.58
N SER A 7 12.14 -11.81 -14.41
CA SER A 7 11.31 -10.63 -14.17
C SER A 7 12.21 -9.46 -13.79
N THR A 8 12.17 -8.40 -14.60
CA THR A 8 12.83 -7.14 -14.29
C THR A 8 11.76 -6.10 -13.95
N ALA A 9 11.93 -5.42 -12.80
CA ALA A 9 11.05 -4.32 -12.44
C ALA A 9 11.23 -3.15 -13.43
N PRO A 10 10.14 -2.47 -13.83
CA PRO A 10 10.24 -1.23 -14.58
C PRO A 10 11.12 -0.22 -13.85
N LYS A 11 11.92 0.54 -14.59
CA LYS A 11 12.76 1.58 -14.00
C LYS A 11 11.88 2.66 -13.36
N ARG A 12 12.14 2.95 -12.08
CA ARG A 12 11.43 3.99 -11.36
C ARG A 12 11.77 5.38 -11.92
N PRO A 13 10.79 6.18 -12.36
CA PRO A 13 11.01 7.60 -12.62
C PRO A 13 11.41 8.35 -11.33
N LYS A 14 12.02 9.53 -11.50
CA LYS A 14 12.35 10.39 -10.35
C LYS A 14 11.10 10.78 -9.56
N ILE A 15 9.99 11.04 -10.25
CA ILE A 15 8.72 11.47 -9.67
C ILE A 15 7.66 10.44 -10.04
N LEU A 16 6.92 9.97 -9.04
CA LEU A 16 5.72 9.14 -9.20
C LEU A 16 4.51 9.89 -8.66
N GLU A 17 3.39 9.79 -9.36
CA GLU A 17 2.11 10.15 -8.77
C GLU A 17 1.85 9.27 -7.56
N ALA A 18 1.12 9.79 -6.57
CA ALA A 18 0.85 9.04 -5.36
C ALA A 18 -0.54 9.32 -4.82
N ASP A 19 -1.16 8.27 -4.28
CA ASP A 19 -2.37 8.35 -3.48
C ASP A 19 -2.03 8.28 -2.00
N VAL A 20 -2.81 8.99 -1.18
CA VAL A 20 -2.70 8.99 0.28
C VAL A 20 -3.93 8.31 0.85
N LEU A 21 -3.70 7.22 1.56
CA LEU A 21 -4.72 6.42 2.22
C LEU A 21 -4.47 6.45 3.72
N ARG A 22 -5.53 6.52 4.51
CA ARG A 22 -5.43 6.65 5.97
C ARG A 22 -6.01 5.44 6.66
N PHE A 23 -5.39 5.04 7.75
CA PHE A 23 -5.87 3.98 8.62
C PHE A 23 -5.46 4.23 10.08
N MET A 24 -6.08 3.50 10.98
CA MET A 24 -5.70 3.49 12.39
C MET A 24 -4.79 2.31 12.68
N ASN A 25 -3.73 2.54 13.43
CA ASN A 25 -2.90 1.49 14.01
C ASN A 25 -2.89 1.69 15.53
N GLY A 26 -3.72 0.90 16.22
CA GLY A 26 -4.07 1.18 17.60
C GLY A 26 -4.79 2.54 17.71
N ASN A 27 -4.28 3.43 18.54
CA ASN A 27 -4.81 4.79 18.74
C ASN A 27 -4.12 5.83 17.85
N GLU A 28 -3.19 5.43 17.02
CA GLU A 28 -2.42 6.34 16.16
C GLU A 28 -3.04 6.45 14.78
N LYS A 29 -3.04 7.66 14.23
CA LYS A 29 -3.42 7.92 12.83
C LYS A 29 -2.22 7.66 11.94
N TRP A 30 -2.39 6.78 10.99
CA TRP A 30 -1.38 6.41 10.00
C TRP A 30 -1.81 6.79 8.59
N SER A 31 -0.82 7.02 7.76
CA SER A 31 -1.02 7.16 6.31
C SER A 31 -0.18 6.16 5.55
N ALA A 32 -0.77 5.62 4.50
CA ALA A 32 -0.07 4.92 3.44
C ALA A 32 0.01 5.83 2.21
N VAL A 33 1.21 6.08 1.76
CA VAL A 33 1.47 6.81 0.50
C VAL A 33 1.82 5.75 -0.54
N VAL A 34 0.94 5.57 -1.53
CA VAL A 34 1.11 4.59 -2.59
C VAL A 34 1.58 5.29 -3.85
N GLY A 35 2.84 5.07 -4.23
CA GLY A 35 3.40 5.58 -5.49
C GLY A 35 2.92 4.76 -6.67
N LEU A 36 2.45 5.45 -7.72
CA LEU A 36 1.83 4.85 -8.89
C LEU A 36 2.72 5.01 -10.12
N LEU A 37 2.91 3.93 -10.85
CA LEU A 37 3.49 3.96 -12.19
C LEU A 37 2.41 3.64 -13.22
N LYS A 38 2.05 4.60 -14.06
CA LYS A 38 0.96 4.48 -15.04
C LYS A 38 -0.36 4.01 -14.39
N GLY A 39 -0.68 4.58 -13.21
CA GLY A 39 -1.89 4.27 -12.46
C GLY A 39 -1.86 2.97 -11.65
N LYS A 40 -0.77 2.21 -11.70
CA LYS A 40 -0.62 0.95 -10.95
C LYS A 40 0.31 1.12 -9.75
N PRO A 41 0.00 0.51 -8.59
CA PRO A 41 0.87 0.55 -7.43
C PRO A 41 2.27 0.04 -7.75
N TYR A 42 3.27 0.86 -7.43
CA TYR A 42 4.69 0.57 -7.64
C TYR A 42 5.47 0.52 -6.33
N GLU A 43 5.08 1.35 -5.38
CA GLU A 43 5.71 1.45 -4.06
C GLU A 43 4.70 1.88 -3.01
N ILE A 44 4.97 1.56 -1.76
CA ILE A 44 4.18 1.97 -0.61
C ILE A 44 5.10 2.48 0.50
N PHE A 45 4.68 3.56 1.16
CA PHE A 45 5.30 4.12 2.35
C PHE A 45 4.22 4.24 3.41
N THR A 46 4.53 3.85 4.64
CA THR A 46 3.57 3.93 5.74
C THR A 46 4.20 4.62 6.93
N GLY A 47 3.44 5.44 7.63
CA GLY A 47 3.92 6.10 8.83
C GLY A 47 2.84 6.82 9.61
N VAL A 48 3.18 7.15 10.85
CA VAL A 48 2.33 7.92 11.76
C VAL A 48 2.19 9.35 11.24
N VAL A 49 0.98 9.88 11.32
CA VAL A 49 0.69 11.29 10.99
C VAL A 49 0.40 12.03 12.27
N ASN A 50 1.38 12.78 12.75
CA ASN A 50 1.27 13.67 13.91
C ASN A 50 2.23 14.86 13.76
N GLU A 51 2.20 15.76 14.73
CA GLU A 51 3.03 16.97 14.71
C GLU A 51 4.54 16.68 14.83
N ASP A 52 4.91 15.56 15.45
CA ASP A 52 6.31 15.17 15.67
C ASP A 52 6.90 14.37 14.49
N SER A 53 6.07 13.79 13.62
CA SER A 53 6.53 12.96 12.51
C SER A 53 6.28 13.60 11.15
N ILE A 54 5.08 13.43 10.60
CA ILE A 54 4.65 14.02 9.33
C ILE A 54 3.37 14.81 9.55
N LEU A 55 3.43 16.11 9.27
CA LEU A 55 2.23 16.93 9.23
C LEU A 55 1.60 16.82 7.84
N LEU A 56 0.69 15.86 7.68
CA LEU A 56 -0.06 15.64 6.44
C LEU A 56 -1.52 16.01 6.65
N PRO A 57 -2.00 17.15 6.08
CA PRO A 57 -3.37 17.58 6.25
C PRO A 57 -4.39 16.53 5.79
N ASN A 58 -5.52 16.40 6.50
CA ASN A 58 -6.52 15.38 6.24
C ASN A 58 -7.17 15.47 4.84
N TYR A 59 -7.15 16.64 4.20
CA TYR A 59 -7.69 16.84 2.87
C TYR A 59 -6.78 16.36 1.74
N VAL A 60 -5.51 16.02 2.04
CA VAL A 60 -4.55 15.56 1.04
C VAL A 60 -4.80 14.10 0.73
N GLU A 61 -5.31 13.83 -0.46
CA GLU A 61 -5.59 12.47 -0.96
C GLU A 61 -4.63 12.06 -2.09
N LYS A 62 -3.97 13.03 -2.72
CA LYS A 62 -3.07 12.83 -3.85
C LYS A 62 -1.85 13.73 -3.76
N GLY A 63 -0.78 13.29 -4.41
CA GLY A 63 0.45 14.04 -4.52
C GLY A 63 1.48 13.31 -5.37
N TRP A 64 2.74 13.52 -5.05
CA TRP A 64 3.88 12.95 -5.76
C TRP A 64 4.95 12.49 -4.79
N VAL A 65 5.55 11.34 -5.05
CA VAL A 65 6.75 10.88 -4.36
C VAL A 65 7.97 11.16 -5.23
N ILE A 66 8.90 11.93 -4.68
CA ILE A 66 10.12 12.35 -5.36
C ILE A 66 11.29 11.59 -4.75
N LYS A 67 12.00 10.84 -5.60
CA LYS A 67 13.24 10.15 -5.22
C LYS A 67 14.44 11.00 -5.55
N THR A 68 15.21 11.38 -4.54
CA THR A 68 16.44 12.18 -4.68
C THR A 68 17.62 11.37 -4.21
N ARG A 69 18.67 11.32 -5.02
CA ARG A 69 19.96 10.77 -4.61
C ARG A 69 20.80 11.90 -4.05
N LEU A 70 21.24 11.73 -2.82
CA LEU A 70 22.07 12.70 -2.11
C LEU A 70 23.56 12.55 -2.48
N GLU A 71 24.38 13.51 -2.10
CA GLU A 71 25.84 13.53 -2.37
C GLU A 71 26.57 12.34 -1.76
N ASP A 72 26.14 11.87 -0.59
CA ASP A 72 26.65 10.67 0.09
C ASP A 72 26.19 9.35 -0.54
N LYS A 73 25.54 9.42 -1.72
CA LYS A 73 24.94 8.30 -2.46
C LYS A 73 23.74 7.64 -1.78
N THR A 74 23.27 8.11 -0.65
CA THR A 74 22.01 7.69 -0.05
C THR A 74 20.81 8.20 -0.83
N THR A 75 19.66 7.60 -0.61
CA THR A 75 18.41 7.98 -1.28
C THR A 75 17.45 8.60 -0.28
N ARG A 76 16.88 9.75 -0.65
CA ARG A 76 15.80 10.41 0.08
C ARG A 76 14.52 10.33 -0.73
N TYR A 77 13.41 10.07 -0.06
CA TYR A 77 12.05 10.12 -0.62
C TYR A 77 11.32 11.28 0.01
N ASP A 78 10.79 12.17 -0.81
CA ASP A 78 10.01 13.33 -0.41
C ASP A 78 8.58 13.17 -0.91
N PHE A 79 7.60 13.66 -0.15
CA PHE A 79 6.22 13.72 -0.58
C PHE A 79 5.83 15.17 -0.86
N GLN A 80 5.25 15.40 -2.01
CA GLN A 80 4.84 16.73 -2.47
C GLN A 80 3.34 16.74 -2.78
N PHE A 81 2.64 17.76 -2.36
CA PHE A 81 1.21 17.93 -2.61
C PHE A 81 0.86 19.40 -2.85
N ILE A 82 -0.34 19.66 -3.33
CA ILE A 82 -0.89 21.02 -3.49
C ILE A 82 -1.81 21.31 -2.30
N ASP A 83 -1.57 22.39 -1.61
CA ASP A 83 -2.42 22.84 -0.51
C ASP A 83 -3.72 23.51 -0.99
N ARG A 84 -4.60 23.86 -0.06
CA ARG A 84 -5.87 24.52 -0.39
C ARG A 84 -5.72 25.88 -1.03
N ALA A 85 -4.61 26.55 -0.85
CA ALA A 85 -4.29 27.84 -1.46
C ALA A 85 -3.64 27.69 -2.85
N GLY A 86 -3.39 26.43 -3.30
CA GLY A 86 -2.77 26.14 -4.58
C GLY A 86 -1.25 26.12 -4.56
N TYR A 87 -0.63 26.20 -3.39
CA TYR A 87 0.82 26.14 -3.25
C TYR A 87 1.31 24.71 -3.16
N LYS A 88 2.48 24.49 -3.75
CA LYS A 88 3.18 23.22 -3.67
C LYS A 88 3.93 23.13 -2.34
N VAL A 89 3.58 22.13 -1.54
CA VAL A 89 4.18 21.84 -0.24
C VAL A 89 4.99 20.54 -0.35
N THR A 90 6.19 20.52 0.19
CA THR A 90 7.06 19.35 0.20
C THR A 90 7.36 18.90 1.62
N ILE A 91 7.09 17.63 1.90
CA ILE A 91 7.50 16.94 3.12
C ILE A 91 8.79 16.19 2.78
N GLU A 92 9.90 16.61 3.35
CA GLU A 92 11.20 16.03 3.07
C GLU A 92 11.47 14.80 3.93
N GLY A 93 12.02 13.77 3.31
CA GLY A 93 12.57 12.63 4.00
C GLY A 93 11.53 11.75 4.70
N LEU A 94 10.60 11.16 3.95
CA LEU A 94 9.60 10.23 4.48
C LEU A 94 10.21 9.15 5.41
N SER A 95 11.41 8.65 5.10
CA SER A 95 12.09 7.63 5.88
C SER A 95 12.55 8.10 7.27
N ARG A 96 12.70 9.40 7.49
CA ARG A 96 13.13 9.94 8.79
C ARG A 96 12.02 9.93 9.82
N SER A 97 10.79 9.94 9.37
CA SER A 97 9.60 10.05 10.21
C SER A 97 8.95 8.68 10.49
N PHE A 98 9.49 7.61 9.94
CA PHE A 98 8.89 6.29 10.03
C PHE A 98 9.73 5.36 10.90
N GLU A 99 9.08 4.57 11.74
CA GLU A 99 9.75 3.51 12.48
C GLU A 99 10.40 2.53 11.52
N GLN A 100 11.66 2.15 11.81
CA GLN A 100 12.47 1.34 10.91
C GLN A 100 11.85 -0.02 10.59
N GLU A 101 11.14 -0.62 11.51
CA GLU A 101 10.51 -1.93 11.31
C GLU A 101 9.41 -1.85 10.25
N PHE A 102 8.47 -0.93 10.38
CA PHE A 102 7.40 -0.71 9.39
C PHE A 102 7.94 -0.28 8.03
N TRP A 103 8.99 0.55 8.04
CA TRP A 103 9.71 0.94 6.83
C TRP A 103 10.27 -0.27 6.08
N ASN A 104 10.88 -1.21 6.80
CA ASN A 104 11.46 -2.42 6.21
C ASN A 104 10.37 -3.31 5.58
N TYR A 105 9.24 -3.54 6.27
CA TYR A 105 8.11 -4.29 5.69
C TYR A 105 7.53 -3.58 4.46
N ALA A 106 7.32 -2.28 4.51
CA ALA A 106 6.84 -1.51 3.37
C ALA A 106 7.81 -1.57 2.19
N LYS A 107 9.12 -1.58 2.44
CA LYS A 107 10.15 -1.75 1.42
C LYS A 107 10.07 -3.12 0.75
N LEU A 108 9.84 -4.20 1.49
CA LEU A 108 9.66 -5.55 0.94
C LEU A 108 8.38 -5.63 0.09
N ILE A 109 7.27 -5.07 0.56
CA ILE A 109 6.01 -4.99 -0.19
C ILE A 109 6.20 -4.19 -1.48
N SER A 110 6.90 -3.06 -1.42
CA SER A 110 7.26 -2.28 -2.61
C SER A 110 8.09 -3.10 -3.61
N GLY A 111 8.96 -3.98 -3.12
CA GLY A 111 9.73 -4.90 -3.94
C GLY A 111 8.82 -5.82 -4.77
N VAL A 112 7.86 -6.48 -4.14
CA VAL A 112 6.93 -7.39 -4.86
C VAL A 112 5.96 -6.64 -5.76
N LEU A 113 5.49 -5.44 -5.38
CA LEU A 113 4.65 -4.57 -6.22
C LEU A 113 5.33 -4.22 -7.54
N ARG A 114 6.57 -3.74 -7.48
CA ARG A 114 7.30 -3.31 -8.70
C ARG A 114 7.65 -4.44 -9.64
N HIS A 115 7.75 -5.67 -9.13
CA HIS A 115 7.95 -6.86 -9.95
C HIS A 115 6.64 -7.46 -10.50
N GLY A 116 5.52 -6.78 -10.29
CA GLY A 116 4.24 -7.11 -10.92
C GLY A 116 3.51 -8.27 -10.28
N MET A 117 3.80 -8.63 -9.02
CA MET A 117 2.98 -9.59 -8.30
C MET A 117 1.54 -9.06 -8.24
N PRO A 118 0.52 -9.83 -8.67
CA PRO A 118 -0.86 -9.40 -8.58
C PRO A 118 -1.25 -9.08 -7.13
N ILE A 119 -2.01 -8.02 -6.92
CA ILE A 119 -2.36 -7.55 -5.57
C ILE A 119 -3.07 -8.61 -4.72
N PRO A 120 -3.99 -9.45 -5.25
CA PRO A 120 -4.56 -10.54 -4.46
C PRO A 120 -3.53 -11.50 -3.88
N HIS A 121 -2.45 -11.80 -4.60
CA HIS A 121 -1.33 -12.61 -4.10
C HIS A 121 -0.51 -11.88 -3.04
N ILE A 122 -0.34 -10.57 -3.18
CA ILE A 122 0.35 -9.75 -2.17
C ILE A 122 -0.46 -9.72 -0.87
N ILE A 123 -1.78 -9.60 -0.96
CA ILE A 123 -2.66 -9.63 0.20
C ILE A 123 -2.58 -10.98 0.90
N ASP A 124 -2.66 -12.07 0.16
CA ASP A 124 -2.50 -13.41 0.72
C ASP A 124 -1.14 -13.59 1.40
N LEU A 125 -0.07 -13.12 0.77
CA LEU A 125 1.27 -13.12 1.37
C LEU A 125 1.32 -12.34 2.68
N ILE A 126 0.72 -11.14 2.74
CA ILE A 126 0.70 -10.30 3.95
C ILE A 126 -0.15 -10.96 5.04
N GLU A 127 -1.31 -11.49 4.71
CA GLU A 127 -2.20 -12.18 5.66
C GLU A 127 -1.52 -13.37 6.33
N ASN A 128 -0.67 -14.10 5.59
CA ASN A 128 0.07 -15.26 6.08
C ASN A 128 1.35 -14.92 6.88
N LEU A 129 1.71 -13.64 7.02
CA LEU A 129 2.81 -13.25 7.90
C LEU A 129 2.40 -13.43 9.36
N ASP A 130 3.16 -14.24 10.09
CA ASP A 130 3.00 -14.42 11.52
C ASP A 130 3.82 -13.36 12.27
N LEU A 131 3.15 -12.27 12.62
CA LEU A 131 3.75 -11.14 13.31
C LEU A 131 3.32 -11.16 14.78
N LYS A 132 4.29 -11.20 15.69
CA LYS A 132 4.03 -11.36 17.14
C LYS A 132 3.47 -10.09 17.79
N ALA A 133 3.82 -8.92 17.29
CA ALA A 133 3.36 -7.66 17.85
C ALA A 133 1.95 -7.29 17.33
N GLU A 134 1.06 -6.91 18.24
CA GLU A 134 -0.30 -6.46 17.89
C GLU A 134 -0.29 -5.26 16.96
N SER A 135 0.62 -4.30 17.19
CA SER A 135 0.79 -3.13 16.33
C SER A 135 1.13 -3.49 14.89
N LEU A 136 1.94 -4.53 14.66
CA LEU A 136 2.27 -5.02 13.33
C LEU A 136 1.08 -5.69 12.65
N ASN A 137 0.25 -6.43 13.39
CA ASN A 137 -0.97 -7.04 12.85
C ASN A 137 -2.01 -5.97 12.45
N THR A 138 -2.14 -4.91 13.24
CA THR A 138 -3.02 -3.78 12.91
C THR A 138 -2.52 -3.01 11.69
N TRP A 139 -1.22 -2.79 11.59
CA TRP A 139 -0.56 -2.22 10.43
C TRP A 139 -0.78 -3.07 9.17
N LYS A 140 -0.65 -4.39 9.29
CA LYS A 140 -0.94 -5.37 8.23
C LYS A 140 -2.33 -5.14 7.62
N ALA A 141 -3.36 -5.09 8.47
CA ALA A 141 -4.74 -4.86 8.05
C ALA A 141 -4.91 -3.49 7.35
N GLY A 142 -4.20 -2.46 7.80
CA GLY A 142 -4.19 -1.14 7.17
C GLY A 142 -3.59 -1.16 5.77
N VAL A 143 -2.46 -1.82 5.59
CA VAL A 143 -1.79 -1.98 4.29
C VAL A 143 -2.65 -2.79 3.32
N GLU A 144 -3.26 -3.88 3.78
CA GLU A 144 -4.17 -4.68 2.97
C GLU A 144 -5.34 -3.85 2.45
N ARG A 145 -5.99 -3.06 3.30
CA ARG A 145 -7.08 -2.16 2.89
C ARG A 145 -6.61 -1.12 1.87
N ALA A 146 -5.42 -0.58 2.04
CA ALA A 146 -4.86 0.37 1.10
C ALA A 146 -4.65 -0.28 -0.29
N LEU A 147 -4.11 -1.48 -0.34
CA LEU A 147 -3.85 -2.19 -1.59
C LEU A 147 -5.12 -2.72 -2.26
N LYS A 148 -6.14 -3.11 -1.51
CA LYS A 148 -7.43 -3.60 -2.04
C LYS A 148 -8.12 -2.59 -2.95
N LYS A 149 -7.89 -1.30 -2.78
CA LYS A 149 -8.44 -0.25 -3.65
C LYS A 149 -7.97 -0.32 -5.11
N TYR A 150 -6.87 -0.99 -5.36
CA TYR A 150 -6.27 -1.12 -6.70
C TYR A 150 -6.59 -2.46 -7.37
N ILE A 151 -7.42 -3.30 -6.74
CA ILE A 151 -7.89 -4.55 -7.33
C ILE A 151 -9.09 -4.25 -8.22
N GLU A 152 -9.06 -4.73 -9.46
CA GLU A 152 -10.19 -4.58 -10.38
C GLU A 152 -11.40 -5.36 -9.88
N ASP A 153 -12.59 -4.76 -10.04
CA ASP A 153 -13.85 -5.40 -9.67
C ASP A 153 -14.07 -6.71 -10.42
N GLY A 154 -14.52 -7.74 -9.70
CA GLY A 154 -14.73 -9.07 -10.23
C GLY A 154 -13.48 -9.96 -10.17
N THR A 155 -12.34 -9.46 -9.71
CA THR A 155 -11.13 -10.28 -9.50
C THR A 155 -11.39 -11.35 -8.43
N PRO A 156 -11.15 -12.65 -8.71
CA PRO A 156 -11.32 -13.70 -7.71
C PRO A 156 -10.37 -13.54 -6.53
N ALA A 157 -10.87 -13.81 -5.32
CA ALA A 157 -10.03 -13.96 -4.14
C ALA A 157 -9.23 -15.26 -4.23
N ILE A 158 -8.00 -15.23 -3.65
CA ILE A 158 -7.10 -16.37 -3.69
C ILE A 158 -7.26 -17.17 -2.41
N ASP A 159 -7.41 -18.49 -2.56
CA ASP A 159 -7.47 -19.47 -1.47
C ASP A 159 -8.45 -19.10 -0.33
N LYS A 160 -9.56 -18.44 -0.70
CA LYS A 160 -10.61 -18.04 0.24
C LYS A 160 -11.95 -18.62 -0.17
N GLN A 161 -12.66 -19.16 0.79
CA GLN A 161 -14.05 -19.58 0.66
C GLN A 161 -15.00 -18.63 1.37
N CYS A 162 -16.23 -18.57 0.93
CA CYS A 162 -17.26 -17.77 1.59
C CYS A 162 -17.55 -18.34 3.00
N GLY A 163 -17.43 -17.51 4.02
CA GLY A 163 -17.69 -17.92 5.40
C GLY A 163 -19.18 -18.19 5.69
N ASP A 164 -20.08 -17.67 4.84
CA ASP A 164 -21.53 -17.78 5.06
C ASP A 164 -22.14 -18.96 4.31
N CYS A 165 -21.76 -19.21 3.07
CA CYS A 165 -22.30 -20.32 2.28
C CYS A 165 -21.29 -21.42 1.96
N GLY A 166 -20.01 -21.23 2.29
CA GLY A 166 -18.95 -22.22 2.08
C GLY A 166 -18.49 -22.36 0.62
N ASP A 167 -18.98 -21.52 -0.30
CA ASP A 167 -18.56 -21.59 -1.69
C ASP A 167 -17.06 -21.30 -1.83
N PRO A 168 -16.25 -22.24 -2.36
CA PRO A 168 -14.81 -22.08 -2.47
C PRO A 168 -14.38 -21.15 -3.61
N THR A 169 -15.28 -20.78 -4.52
CA THR A 169 -14.98 -20.02 -5.74
C THR A 169 -15.81 -18.74 -5.87
N GLY A 170 -16.76 -18.53 -4.98
CA GLY A 170 -17.72 -17.43 -5.08
C GLY A 170 -17.20 -16.05 -4.67
N LEU A 171 -16.08 -15.97 -3.95
CA LEU A 171 -15.54 -14.70 -3.46
C LEU A 171 -14.78 -13.93 -4.54
N VAL A 172 -15.21 -12.70 -4.77
CA VAL A 172 -14.56 -11.74 -5.67
C VAL A 172 -14.40 -10.41 -4.99
N TYR A 173 -13.43 -9.63 -5.46
CA TYR A 173 -13.28 -8.24 -5.04
C TYR A 173 -14.27 -7.33 -5.78
N GLN A 174 -14.89 -6.42 -5.06
CA GLN A 174 -15.73 -5.36 -5.60
C GLN A 174 -15.57 -4.11 -4.74
N GLU A 175 -15.14 -3.02 -5.34
CA GLU A 175 -14.84 -1.75 -4.65
C GLU A 175 -13.93 -1.93 -3.40
N GLY A 176 -12.97 -2.82 -3.49
CA GLY A 176 -12.07 -3.16 -2.39
C GLY A 176 -12.65 -4.09 -1.31
N CYS A 177 -13.91 -4.50 -1.44
CA CYS A 177 -14.57 -5.45 -0.54
C CYS A 177 -14.60 -6.86 -1.13
N LEU A 178 -14.67 -7.89 -0.28
CA LEU A 178 -14.94 -9.25 -0.72
C LEU A 178 -16.45 -9.50 -0.79
N VAL A 179 -16.95 -9.88 -1.95
CA VAL A 179 -18.36 -10.17 -2.20
C VAL A 179 -18.51 -11.60 -2.70
N CYS A 180 -19.42 -12.35 -2.11
CA CYS A 180 -19.75 -13.70 -2.60
C CYS A 180 -20.81 -13.64 -3.69
N LYS A 181 -20.49 -14.14 -4.87
CA LYS A 181 -21.44 -14.20 -6.01
C LYS A 181 -22.57 -15.19 -5.78
N SER A 182 -22.38 -16.20 -4.94
CA SER A 182 -23.34 -17.27 -4.71
C SER A 182 -24.41 -16.90 -3.69
N CYS A 183 -24.06 -16.23 -2.59
CA CYS A 183 -25.02 -15.86 -1.54
C CYS A 183 -25.17 -14.34 -1.33
N GLY A 184 -24.36 -13.51 -2.00
CA GLY A 184 -24.41 -12.06 -1.90
C GLY A 184 -23.82 -11.47 -0.62
N SER A 185 -23.23 -12.29 0.26
CA SER A 185 -22.58 -11.77 1.46
C SER A 185 -21.38 -10.89 1.09
N SER A 186 -21.17 -9.83 1.85
CA SER A 186 -20.10 -8.85 1.61
C SER A 186 -19.31 -8.60 2.89
N LYS A 187 -18.00 -8.61 2.79
CA LYS A 187 -17.07 -8.25 3.87
C LYS A 187 -16.14 -7.15 3.39
N CYS A 188 -16.34 -5.95 3.97
CA CYS A 188 -15.40 -4.84 3.84
C CYS A 188 -14.57 -4.79 5.12
N GLY A 189 -13.29 -5.05 5.02
CA GLY A 189 -12.37 -5.09 6.15
C GLY A 189 -11.54 -3.84 6.26
#